data_374383248ddeec9a568e72a752ac723f
#
_entry.id   374383248ddeec9a568e72a752ac723f
#
_cell.length_a   1.000
_cell.length_b   1.000
_cell.length_c   1.000
_cell.angle_alpha   90.00
_cell.angle_beta   90.00
_cell.angle_gamma   90.00
#
_symmetry.space_group_name_H-M   'P 1'
#
loop_
_entity.id
_entity.type
_entity.pdbx_description
1 polymer ?
#
loop_
_entity_poly.entity_id
_entity_poly.type
_entity_poly.pdbx_seq_one_letter_code
_entity_poly.pdbx_strand_id
1 'polypeptide(L)'
;MEKYRELSIRELKSIFPSTMVSDTLSDDLFIADMHYSEDMDIMQYPCRFNGYLAYFCREGQFDIEINLKKFTVKKGSLFIYTPGNIVRVTEDLSEEEKKAVQFGVVAISTDLMSTTRFDFNKLYDESLRLLENPCVILEDKERALCREYFSLIQNISSLQIPNTKESVASLISSFFYLIGAIWTNGLSEAIQKQTEIVSSTRSKAILEDFLKLVRDYHTKQRDLSFYADKLYLTP
;
A
#
# COMPACT_ATOMS: atom_id res chain seq x y z
N MET A 1 1.01 -22.33 13.19
CA MET A 1 0.64 -21.43 12.06
C MET A 1 -0.31 -20.39 12.60
N GLU A 2 0.16 -19.14 12.81
CA GLU A 2 -0.72 -18.04 13.19
C GLU A 2 -1.74 -17.83 12.07
N LYS A 3 -3.01 -17.94 12.44
CA LYS A 3 -4.12 -17.79 11.52
C LYS A 3 -4.35 -16.28 11.34
N TYR A 4 -3.86 -15.68 10.24
CA TYR A 4 -4.19 -14.30 9.88
C TYR A 4 -5.65 -14.20 9.44
N ARG A 5 -6.25 -13.04 9.64
CA ARG A 5 -7.59 -12.71 9.16
C ARG A 5 -7.49 -12.14 7.75
N GLU A 6 -8.27 -12.68 6.82
CA GLU A 6 -8.43 -12.06 5.50
C GLU A 6 -9.48 -10.97 5.57
N LEU A 7 -9.20 -9.83 4.92
CA LEU A 7 -10.10 -8.68 4.81
C LEU A 7 -10.35 -8.38 3.33
N SER A 8 -11.61 -8.18 3.00
CA SER A 8 -12.08 -7.71 1.68
C SER A 8 -12.60 -6.28 1.80
N ILE A 9 -12.89 -5.63 0.66
CA ILE A 9 -13.56 -4.32 0.63
C ILE A 9 -14.89 -4.37 1.38
N ARG A 10 -15.66 -5.44 1.21
CA ARG A 10 -16.94 -5.64 1.89
C ARG A 10 -16.79 -5.71 3.41
N GLU A 11 -15.75 -6.39 3.89
CA GLU A 11 -15.46 -6.47 5.33
C GLU A 11 -14.98 -5.12 5.88
N LEU A 12 -14.13 -4.38 5.14
CA LEU A 12 -13.78 -3.01 5.53
C LEU A 12 -15.01 -2.13 5.68
N LYS A 13 -15.98 -2.21 4.77
CA LYS A 13 -17.24 -1.47 4.86
C LYS A 13 -18.10 -1.88 6.04
N SER A 14 -18.09 -3.14 6.42
CA SER A 14 -18.84 -3.62 7.60
C SER A 14 -18.24 -3.11 8.92
N ILE A 15 -16.92 -2.97 8.95
CA ILE A 15 -16.19 -2.41 10.10
C ILE A 15 -16.33 -0.88 10.14
N PHE A 16 -16.33 -0.23 8.97
CA PHE A 16 -16.35 1.22 8.83
C PHE A 16 -17.51 1.68 7.93
N PRO A 17 -18.73 1.76 8.46
CA PRO A 17 -19.96 1.99 7.66
C PRO A 17 -20.08 3.40 7.04
N SER A 18 -19.22 4.33 7.36
CA SER A 18 -19.33 5.75 6.96
C SER A 18 -18.83 6.09 5.56
N THR A 19 -18.71 5.13 4.64
CA THR A 19 -18.18 5.37 3.31
C THR A 19 -19.22 5.82 2.31
N MET A 20 -18.97 6.95 1.63
CA MET A 20 -19.81 7.45 0.52
C MET A 20 -19.28 6.95 -0.83
N VAL A 21 -19.56 5.70 -1.15
CA VAL A 21 -19.23 5.11 -2.46
C VAL A 21 -20.52 4.66 -3.14
N SER A 22 -20.66 4.91 -4.43
CA SER A 22 -21.82 4.46 -5.21
C SER A 22 -21.94 2.93 -5.21
N ASP A 23 -23.17 2.42 -5.35
CA ASP A 23 -23.44 0.97 -5.37
C ASP A 23 -22.64 0.23 -6.44
N THR A 24 -22.38 0.88 -7.58
CA THR A 24 -21.60 0.30 -8.69
C THR A 24 -20.13 0.03 -8.35
N LEU A 25 -19.60 0.67 -7.32
CA LEU A 25 -18.22 0.50 -6.82
C LEU A 25 -18.19 -0.16 -5.45
N SER A 26 -19.33 -0.65 -4.97
CA SER A 26 -19.48 -1.09 -3.57
C SER A 26 -18.55 -2.22 -3.16
N ASP A 27 -18.21 -3.13 -4.06
CA ASP A 27 -17.33 -4.27 -3.80
C ASP A 27 -15.87 -4.02 -4.23
N ASP A 28 -15.62 -2.91 -4.95
CA ASP A 28 -14.34 -2.62 -5.59
C ASP A 28 -13.57 -1.47 -4.94
N LEU A 29 -14.28 -0.56 -4.27
CA LEU A 29 -13.68 0.65 -3.70
C LEU A 29 -14.19 0.92 -2.29
N PHE A 30 -13.26 1.21 -1.40
CA PHE A 30 -13.51 1.81 -0.09
C PHE A 30 -12.71 3.10 0.01
N ILE A 31 -13.36 4.21 0.33
CA ILE A 31 -12.72 5.49 0.55
C ILE A 31 -13.35 6.16 1.77
N ALA A 32 -12.53 6.57 2.73
CA ALA A 32 -13.01 7.20 3.95
C ALA A 32 -11.99 8.15 4.56
N ASP A 33 -12.50 9.20 5.19
CA ASP A 33 -11.80 9.97 6.21
C ASP A 33 -12.18 9.42 7.57
N MET A 34 -11.20 9.04 8.38
CA MET A 34 -11.40 8.27 9.59
C MET A 34 -10.61 8.84 10.75
N HIS A 35 -11.14 8.60 11.95
CA HIS A 35 -10.41 8.64 13.21
C HIS A 35 -10.13 7.21 13.65
N TYR A 36 -9.09 7.00 14.44
CA TYR A 36 -8.92 5.71 15.09
C TYR A 36 -10.13 5.41 15.98
N SER A 37 -10.69 4.24 15.87
CA SER A 37 -11.85 3.80 16.65
C SER A 37 -11.58 2.41 17.22
N GLU A 38 -12.40 1.99 18.21
CA GLU A 38 -12.31 0.65 18.79
C GLU A 38 -12.48 -0.46 17.75
N ASP A 39 -13.22 -0.20 16.67
CA ASP A 39 -13.37 -1.15 15.56
C ASP A 39 -12.03 -1.45 14.86
N MET A 40 -11.05 -0.55 14.96
CA MET A 40 -9.71 -0.76 14.44
C MET A 40 -8.84 -1.68 15.30
N ASP A 41 -9.25 -1.99 16.53
CA ASP A 41 -8.52 -2.92 17.41
C ASP A 41 -8.42 -4.32 16.77
N ILE A 42 -9.28 -4.63 15.80
CA ILE A 42 -9.15 -5.82 14.98
C ILE A 42 -7.81 -5.87 14.21
N MET A 43 -7.25 -4.70 13.90
CA MET A 43 -5.95 -4.56 13.21
C MET A 43 -4.75 -4.86 14.14
N GLN A 44 -4.95 -5.05 15.45
CA GLN A 44 -3.91 -5.55 16.37
C GLN A 44 -3.59 -7.03 16.09
N TYR A 45 -4.50 -7.75 15.46
CA TYR A 45 -4.26 -9.11 14.99
C TYR A 45 -3.70 -9.10 13.56
N PRO A 46 -2.85 -10.09 13.19
CA PRO A 46 -2.33 -10.19 11.83
C PRO A 46 -3.46 -10.28 10.81
N CYS A 47 -3.52 -9.30 9.92
CA CYS A 47 -4.51 -9.19 8.85
C CYS A 47 -3.86 -9.25 7.49
N ARG A 48 -4.54 -9.86 6.51
CA ARG A 48 -4.22 -9.80 5.10
C ARG A 48 -5.39 -9.17 4.36
N PHE A 49 -5.13 -8.09 3.63
CA PHE A 49 -6.14 -7.46 2.79
C PHE A 49 -6.00 -7.96 1.34
N ASN A 50 -7.12 -8.36 0.74
CA ASN A 50 -7.16 -8.81 -0.65
C ASN A 50 -7.39 -7.62 -1.59
N GLY A 51 -6.40 -6.75 -1.69
CA GLY A 51 -6.45 -5.56 -2.51
C GLY A 51 -5.26 -4.65 -2.25
N TYR A 52 -5.34 -3.45 -2.81
CA TYR A 52 -4.37 -2.36 -2.62
C TYR A 52 -4.96 -1.33 -1.68
N LEU A 53 -4.12 -0.76 -0.81
CA LEU A 53 -4.56 0.26 0.13
C LEU A 53 -3.53 1.39 0.17
N ALA A 54 -4.01 2.62 0.02
CA ALA A 54 -3.26 3.82 0.29
C ALA A 54 -3.82 4.47 1.56
N TYR A 55 -2.96 4.69 2.53
CA TYR A 55 -3.28 5.27 3.82
C TYR A 55 -2.49 6.55 4.03
N PHE A 56 -3.17 7.65 4.26
CA PHE A 56 -2.57 8.96 4.48
C PHE A 56 -2.82 9.44 5.92
N CYS A 57 -1.78 9.49 6.74
CA CYS A 57 -1.87 9.96 8.11
C CYS A 57 -1.92 11.49 8.16
N ARG A 58 -3.02 12.06 8.66
CA ARG A 58 -3.24 13.51 8.78
C ARG A 58 -2.78 14.04 10.11
N GLU A 59 -3.07 13.33 11.19
CA GLU A 59 -2.71 13.67 12.56
C GLU A 59 -2.37 12.40 13.35
N GLY A 60 -1.56 12.57 14.39
CA GLY A 60 -1.14 11.49 15.29
C GLY A 60 -0.02 10.62 14.72
N GLN A 61 0.20 9.51 15.39
CA GLN A 61 1.15 8.46 14.96
C GLN A 61 0.75 7.12 15.57
N PHE A 62 1.20 6.02 14.95
CA PHE A 62 1.10 4.67 15.47
C PHE A 62 2.10 3.75 14.76
N ASP A 63 2.43 2.63 15.39
CA ASP A 63 3.32 1.64 14.84
C ASP A 63 2.55 0.50 14.18
N ILE A 64 3.01 0.11 12.98
CA ILE A 64 2.53 -1.05 12.25
C ILE A 64 3.66 -2.05 12.02
N GLU A 65 3.31 -3.30 11.89
CA GLU A 65 4.21 -4.35 11.46
C GLU A 65 3.72 -4.93 10.14
N ILE A 66 4.62 -5.02 9.16
CA ILE A 66 4.34 -5.62 7.85
C ILE A 66 5.38 -6.69 7.63
N ASN A 67 4.93 -7.94 7.46
CA ASN A 67 5.82 -9.09 7.26
C ASN A 67 6.97 -9.12 8.29
N LEU A 68 6.66 -8.90 9.57
CA LEU A 68 7.61 -8.87 10.71
C LEU A 68 8.56 -7.64 10.75
N LYS A 69 8.44 -6.69 9.84
CA LYS A 69 9.14 -5.40 9.89
C LYS A 69 8.26 -4.32 10.52
N LYS A 70 8.80 -3.58 11.47
CA LYS A 70 8.10 -2.47 12.13
C LYS A 70 8.31 -1.15 11.38
N PHE A 71 7.23 -0.37 11.28
CA PHE A 71 7.23 0.96 10.67
C PHE A 71 6.37 1.90 11.52
N THR A 72 6.84 3.14 11.70
CA THR A 72 6.06 4.18 12.36
C THR A 72 5.31 5.00 11.29
N VAL A 73 4.00 5.00 11.36
CA VAL A 73 3.12 5.87 10.56
C VAL A 73 2.84 7.12 11.39
N LYS A 74 3.22 8.28 10.90
CA LYS A 74 3.06 9.56 11.60
C LYS A 74 2.46 10.63 10.70
N LYS A 75 2.07 11.76 11.25
CA LYS A 75 1.54 12.90 10.50
C LYS A 75 2.35 13.18 9.23
N GLY A 76 1.67 13.24 8.09
CA GLY A 76 2.25 13.44 6.77
C GLY A 76 2.82 12.19 6.12
N SER A 77 2.72 11.02 6.75
CA SER A 77 3.09 9.75 6.12
C SER A 77 2.02 9.30 5.12
N LEU A 78 2.47 8.80 3.98
CA LEU A 78 1.71 7.95 3.08
C LEU A 78 2.22 6.52 3.22
N PHE A 79 1.31 5.61 3.49
CA PHE A 79 1.57 4.18 3.58
C PHE A 79 0.85 3.46 2.44
N ILE A 80 1.54 2.58 1.73
CA ILE A 80 0.97 1.76 0.67
C ILE A 80 1.04 0.28 1.05
N TYR A 81 -0.12 -0.36 1.03
CA TYR A 81 -0.24 -1.80 1.18
C TYR A 81 -0.50 -2.44 -0.19
N THR A 82 0.19 -3.55 -0.44
CA THR A 82 -0.02 -4.39 -1.64
C THR A 82 -0.47 -5.80 -1.24
N PRO A 83 -1.23 -6.49 -2.11
CA PRO A 83 -1.73 -7.83 -1.82
C PRO A 83 -0.60 -8.80 -1.45
N GLY A 84 -0.91 -9.75 -0.57
CA GLY A 84 0.03 -10.78 -0.12
C GLY A 84 0.79 -10.44 1.16
N ASN A 85 0.85 -9.17 1.55
CA ASN A 85 1.47 -8.78 2.80
C ASN A 85 0.56 -9.08 4.01
N ILE A 86 1.18 -9.29 5.17
CA ILE A 86 0.48 -9.40 6.45
C ILE A 86 0.79 -8.13 7.24
N VAL A 87 -0.24 -7.47 7.73
CA VAL A 87 -0.14 -6.21 8.49
C VAL A 87 -0.83 -6.35 9.83
N ARG A 88 -0.26 -5.71 10.85
CA ARG A 88 -0.91 -5.48 12.15
C ARG A 88 -0.49 -4.15 12.74
N VAL A 89 -1.34 -3.56 13.55
CA VAL A 89 -0.98 -2.45 14.45
C VAL A 89 -0.30 -3.05 15.66
N THR A 90 0.88 -2.55 16.04
CA THR A 90 1.70 -3.17 17.10
C THR A 90 1.76 -2.35 18.39
N GLU A 91 1.24 -1.14 18.36
CA GLU A 91 1.29 -0.24 19.50
C GLU A 91 -0.02 -0.25 20.26
N ASP A 92 0.06 -0.42 21.59
CA ASP A 92 -1.06 -0.20 22.51
C ASP A 92 -1.19 1.31 22.73
N LEU A 93 -1.96 1.96 21.87
CA LEU A 93 -2.25 3.37 21.99
C LEU A 93 -3.18 3.62 23.18
N SER A 94 -2.88 4.63 23.99
CA SER A 94 -3.81 5.15 24.97
C SER A 94 -5.07 5.73 24.26
N GLU A 95 -6.18 5.85 24.99
CA GLU A 95 -7.41 6.41 24.42
C GLU A 95 -7.24 7.86 23.92
N GLU A 96 -6.32 8.63 24.49
CA GLU A 96 -6.00 9.98 24.03
C GLU A 96 -5.22 9.95 22.71
N GLU A 97 -4.24 9.07 22.59
CA GLU A 97 -3.49 8.87 21.36
C GLU A 97 -4.38 8.33 20.22
N LYS A 98 -5.24 7.36 20.49
CA LYS A 98 -6.23 6.87 19.53
C LYS A 98 -7.09 8.00 18.97
N LYS A 99 -7.63 8.87 19.84
CA LYS A 99 -8.46 10.02 19.42
C LYS A 99 -7.70 11.03 18.59
N ALA A 100 -6.38 11.15 18.76
CA ALA A 100 -5.55 12.07 18.01
C ALA A 100 -5.23 11.56 16.59
N VAL A 101 -5.37 10.26 16.32
CA VAL A 101 -5.04 9.68 15.02
C VAL A 101 -6.16 9.93 14.02
N GLN A 102 -5.84 10.67 12.94
CA GLN A 102 -6.73 10.97 11.82
C GLN A 102 -6.07 10.55 10.51
N PHE A 103 -6.84 9.94 9.63
CA PHE A 103 -6.31 9.45 8.36
C PHE A 103 -7.34 9.36 7.25
N GLY A 104 -6.85 9.46 6.02
CA GLY A 104 -7.61 9.12 4.82
C GLY A 104 -7.19 7.75 4.30
N VAL A 105 -8.15 6.95 3.86
CA VAL A 105 -7.93 5.62 3.29
C VAL A 105 -8.57 5.52 1.92
N VAL A 106 -7.83 4.99 0.96
CA VAL A 106 -8.36 4.48 -0.31
C VAL A 106 -7.95 3.01 -0.40
N ALA A 107 -8.93 2.12 -0.41
CA ALA A 107 -8.70 0.70 -0.63
C ALA A 107 -9.41 0.23 -1.90
N ILE A 108 -8.75 -0.60 -2.68
CA ILE A 108 -9.16 -0.99 -4.03
C ILE A 108 -9.04 -2.51 -4.16
N SER A 109 -10.07 -3.15 -4.72
CA SER A 109 -10.01 -4.58 -5.02
C SER A 109 -8.93 -4.89 -6.08
N THR A 110 -8.44 -6.12 -6.10
CA THR A 110 -7.58 -6.61 -7.18
C THR A 110 -8.30 -6.58 -8.53
N ASP A 111 -9.62 -6.77 -8.53
CA ASP A 111 -10.44 -6.75 -9.75
C ASP A 111 -10.52 -5.34 -10.35
N LEU A 112 -10.81 -4.30 -9.55
CA LEU A 112 -10.79 -2.93 -10.03
C LEU A 112 -9.39 -2.53 -10.49
N MET A 113 -8.34 -2.90 -9.74
CA MET A 113 -6.97 -2.62 -10.12
C MET A 113 -6.62 -3.26 -11.47
N SER A 114 -7.08 -4.48 -11.75
CA SER A 114 -6.84 -5.17 -13.03
C SER A 114 -7.48 -4.48 -14.23
N THR A 115 -8.56 -3.71 -14.02
CA THR A 115 -9.19 -2.91 -15.07
C THR A 115 -8.48 -1.60 -15.36
N THR A 116 -7.57 -1.20 -14.48
CA THR A 116 -6.75 0.00 -14.68
C THR A 116 -5.70 -0.28 -15.77
N ARG A 117 -5.29 0.77 -16.49
CA ARG A 117 -4.15 0.68 -17.43
C ARG A 117 -2.81 0.86 -16.73
N PHE A 118 -2.77 0.58 -15.45
CA PHE A 118 -1.58 0.71 -14.64
C PHE A 118 -0.58 -0.41 -14.99
N ASP A 119 0.59 -0.01 -15.48
CA ASP A 119 1.66 -0.95 -15.84
C ASP A 119 2.57 -1.19 -14.62
N PHE A 120 2.32 -2.27 -13.90
CA PHE A 120 3.15 -2.68 -12.77
C PHE A 120 4.61 -2.91 -13.15
N ASN A 121 4.92 -3.25 -14.41
CA ASN A 121 6.29 -3.47 -14.85
C ASN A 121 7.10 -2.16 -14.89
N LYS A 122 6.45 -1.04 -15.18
CA LYS A 122 7.09 0.29 -15.13
C LYS A 122 7.46 0.72 -13.71
N LEU A 123 6.70 0.23 -12.73
CA LEU A 123 6.95 0.50 -11.31
C LEU A 123 7.56 -0.72 -10.59
N TYR A 124 8.10 -1.67 -11.34
CA TYR A 124 8.64 -2.88 -10.74
C TYR A 124 9.80 -2.58 -9.78
N ASP A 125 10.73 -1.74 -10.18
CA ASP A 125 11.83 -1.32 -9.31
C ASP A 125 11.33 -0.50 -8.12
N GLU A 126 10.31 0.33 -8.32
CA GLU A 126 9.64 1.06 -7.25
C GLU A 126 8.81 0.14 -6.34
N SER A 127 8.18 -0.90 -6.90
CA SER A 127 7.39 -1.85 -6.10
C SER A 127 8.26 -2.68 -5.15
N LEU A 128 9.49 -3.00 -5.53
CA LEU A 128 10.46 -3.62 -4.63
C LEU A 128 10.85 -2.69 -3.48
N ARG A 129 11.02 -1.42 -3.77
CA ARG A 129 11.29 -0.40 -2.77
C ARG A 129 10.11 -0.17 -1.84
N LEU A 130 8.87 -0.28 -2.35
CA LEU A 130 7.65 -0.28 -1.54
C LEU A 130 7.61 -1.46 -0.57
N LEU A 131 8.07 -2.64 -0.96
CA LEU A 131 8.17 -3.80 -0.07
C LEU A 131 9.22 -3.59 1.02
N GLU A 132 10.31 -2.89 0.72
CA GLU A 132 11.35 -2.57 1.71
C GLU A 132 10.92 -1.44 2.66
N ASN A 133 10.22 -0.43 2.13
CA ASN A 133 9.77 0.74 2.88
C ASN A 133 8.40 1.24 2.40
N PRO A 134 7.30 0.65 2.89
CA PRO A 134 5.95 1.00 2.47
C PRO A 134 5.45 2.34 3.01
N CYS A 135 6.21 3.00 3.89
CA CYS A 135 5.90 4.30 4.47
C CYS A 135 6.85 5.38 3.95
N VAL A 136 6.30 6.48 3.44
CA VAL A 136 7.07 7.68 3.08
C VAL A 136 6.47 8.91 3.73
N ILE A 137 7.32 9.85 4.14
CA ILE A 137 6.87 11.16 4.62
C ILE A 137 6.80 12.10 3.42
N LEU A 138 5.61 12.62 3.19
CA LEU A 138 5.33 13.51 2.08
C LEU A 138 5.73 14.96 2.40
N GLU A 139 6.27 15.66 1.42
CA GLU A 139 6.44 17.12 1.47
C GLU A 139 5.08 17.84 1.40
N ASP A 140 5.07 19.15 1.71
CA ASP A 140 3.84 19.95 1.72
C ASP A 140 3.08 19.94 0.39
N LYS A 141 3.79 20.05 -0.73
CA LYS A 141 3.21 20.00 -2.07
C LYS A 141 2.64 18.61 -2.40
N GLU A 142 3.37 17.57 -2.03
CA GLU A 142 2.95 16.19 -2.24
C GLU A 142 1.70 15.86 -1.40
N ARG A 143 1.67 16.31 -0.14
CA ARG A 143 0.50 16.20 0.73
C ARG A 143 -0.72 16.90 0.15
N ALA A 144 -0.54 18.08 -0.44
CA ALA A 144 -1.63 18.81 -1.09
C ALA A 144 -2.17 18.00 -2.28
N LEU A 145 -1.31 17.52 -3.17
CA LEU A 145 -1.70 16.70 -4.32
C LEU A 145 -2.41 15.40 -3.90
N CYS A 146 -1.89 14.69 -2.91
CA CYS A 146 -2.54 13.46 -2.42
C CYS A 146 -3.94 13.75 -1.88
N ARG A 147 -4.15 14.87 -1.17
CA ARG A 147 -5.48 15.29 -0.70
C ARG A 147 -6.43 15.63 -1.85
N GLU A 148 -5.95 16.30 -2.89
CA GLU A 148 -6.75 16.60 -4.08
C GLU A 148 -7.20 15.33 -4.79
N TYR A 149 -6.29 14.36 -5.01
CA TYR A 149 -6.63 13.05 -5.58
C TYR A 149 -7.66 12.32 -4.73
N PHE A 150 -7.43 12.27 -3.41
CA PHE A 150 -8.36 11.64 -2.48
C PHE A 150 -9.76 12.25 -2.59
N SER A 151 -9.86 13.58 -2.52
CA SER A 151 -11.13 14.30 -2.63
C SER A 151 -11.80 14.08 -3.99
N LEU A 152 -11.02 14.07 -5.09
CA LEU A 152 -11.54 13.87 -6.44
C LEU A 152 -12.07 12.44 -6.62
N ILE A 153 -11.34 11.43 -6.16
CA ILE A 153 -11.80 10.03 -6.20
C ILE A 153 -13.09 9.90 -5.38
N GLN A 154 -13.14 10.46 -4.17
CA GLN A 154 -14.32 10.43 -3.30
C GLN A 154 -15.54 11.08 -3.97
N ASN A 155 -15.36 12.28 -4.52
CA ASN A 155 -16.43 13.01 -5.18
C ASN A 155 -16.98 12.26 -6.41
N ILE A 156 -16.10 11.76 -7.29
CA ILE A 156 -16.52 11.02 -8.48
C ILE A 156 -17.14 9.68 -8.11
N SER A 157 -16.58 8.97 -7.12
CA SER A 157 -17.11 7.66 -6.71
C SER A 157 -18.50 7.74 -6.09
N SER A 158 -18.91 8.90 -5.59
CA SER A 158 -20.26 9.13 -5.06
C SER A 158 -21.29 9.45 -6.15
N LEU A 159 -20.87 9.76 -7.38
CA LEU A 159 -21.76 10.06 -8.48
C LEU A 159 -22.37 8.78 -9.07
N GLN A 160 -23.67 8.84 -9.36
CA GLN A 160 -24.38 7.77 -10.09
C GLN A 160 -24.55 8.17 -11.56
N ILE A 161 -23.43 8.29 -12.27
CA ILE A 161 -23.40 8.65 -13.68
C ILE A 161 -22.78 7.52 -14.53
N PRO A 162 -23.05 7.46 -15.83
CA PRO A 162 -22.37 6.52 -16.72
C PRO A 162 -20.84 6.67 -16.64
N ASN A 163 -20.13 5.55 -16.74
CA ASN A 163 -18.66 5.48 -16.76
C ASN A 163 -17.96 5.96 -15.46
N THR A 164 -18.66 5.97 -14.31
CA THR A 164 -18.07 6.29 -13.02
C THR A 164 -16.91 5.33 -12.71
N LYS A 165 -17.07 4.03 -12.97
CA LYS A 165 -16.04 3.01 -12.73
C LYS A 165 -14.77 3.27 -13.54
N GLU A 166 -14.91 3.58 -14.82
CA GLU A 166 -13.81 3.89 -15.73
C GLU A 166 -13.10 5.20 -15.33
N SER A 167 -13.86 6.20 -14.91
CA SER A 167 -13.32 7.47 -14.43
C SER A 167 -12.51 7.27 -13.16
N VAL A 168 -13.02 6.53 -12.18
CA VAL A 168 -12.32 6.21 -10.93
C VAL A 168 -11.09 5.36 -11.23
N ALA A 169 -11.17 4.34 -12.07
CA ALA A 169 -10.03 3.50 -12.45
C ALA A 169 -8.91 4.32 -13.10
N SER A 170 -9.25 5.31 -13.93
CA SER A 170 -8.28 6.21 -14.56
C SER A 170 -7.60 7.12 -13.55
N LEU A 171 -8.35 7.67 -12.59
CA LEU A 171 -7.79 8.49 -11.50
C LEU A 171 -6.87 7.67 -10.58
N ILE A 172 -7.26 6.45 -10.25
CA ILE A 172 -6.46 5.52 -9.47
C ILE A 172 -5.13 5.24 -10.18
N SER A 173 -5.17 4.95 -11.49
CA SER A 173 -3.96 4.74 -12.28
C SER A 173 -3.03 5.95 -12.23
N SER A 174 -3.58 7.15 -12.42
CA SER A 174 -2.83 8.41 -12.34
C SER A 174 -2.23 8.63 -10.95
N PHE A 175 -2.98 8.33 -9.89
CA PHE A 175 -2.54 8.45 -8.50
C PHE A 175 -1.38 7.49 -8.19
N PHE A 176 -1.44 6.24 -8.65
CA PHE A 176 -0.35 5.29 -8.45
C PHE A 176 0.93 5.69 -9.19
N TYR A 177 0.83 6.27 -10.40
CA TYR A 177 2.00 6.82 -11.08
C TYR A 177 2.61 8.01 -10.32
N LEU A 178 1.77 8.90 -9.77
CA LEU A 178 2.24 10.00 -8.91
C LEU A 178 2.96 9.47 -7.67
N ILE A 179 2.36 8.50 -6.99
CA ILE A 179 2.97 7.87 -5.80
C ILE A 179 4.31 7.23 -6.16
N GLY A 180 4.39 6.49 -7.26
CA GLY A 180 5.64 5.90 -7.73
C GLY A 180 6.74 6.95 -7.94
N ALA A 181 6.41 8.09 -8.56
CA ALA A 181 7.36 9.19 -8.75
C ALA A 181 7.81 9.80 -7.41
N ILE A 182 6.89 10.02 -6.47
CA ILE A 182 7.21 10.52 -5.11
C ILE A 182 8.14 9.54 -4.39
N TRP A 183 7.85 8.23 -4.46
CA TRP A 183 8.68 7.20 -3.84
C TRP A 183 10.09 7.18 -4.40
N THR A 184 10.21 7.27 -5.73
CA THR A 184 11.51 7.28 -6.41
C THR A 184 12.35 8.49 -6.02
N ASN A 185 11.75 9.68 -5.97
CA ASN A 185 12.43 10.93 -5.59
C ASN A 185 12.86 10.92 -4.11
N GLY A 186 11.94 10.59 -3.20
CA GLY A 186 12.22 10.55 -1.76
C GLY A 186 13.29 9.53 -1.37
N LEU A 187 13.38 8.41 -2.11
CA LEU A 187 14.43 7.40 -1.91
C LEU A 187 15.80 7.86 -2.41
N SER A 188 15.86 8.66 -3.48
CA SER A 188 17.12 9.23 -3.96
C SER A 188 17.77 10.12 -2.89
N GLU A 189 16.98 10.91 -2.17
CA GLU A 189 17.49 11.74 -1.05
C GLU A 189 17.87 10.90 0.17
N ALA A 190 17.10 9.87 0.50
CA ALA A 190 17.39 8.97 1.63
C ALA A 190 18.65 8.12 1.35
N ILE A 191 18.85 7.65 0.12
CA ILE A 191 20.05 6.90 -0.29
C ILE A 191 21.28 7.80 -0.25
N GLN A 192 21.19 9.06 -0.66
CA GLN A 192 22.30 10.01 -0.53
C GLN A 192 22.72 10.25 0.92
N LYS A 193 21.77 10.18 1.86
CA LYS A 193 22.05 10.29 3.31
C LYS A 193 22.54 8.99 3.94
N GLN A 194 22.29 7.82 3.33
CA GLN A 194 22.66 6.50 3.87
C GLN A 194 23.89 5.86 3.23
N THR A 195 24.61 6.55 2.35
CA THR A 195 25.81 5.99 1.68
C THR A 195 26.98 5.71 2.66
N GLU A 196 26.80 5.90 3.95
CA GLU A 196 27.79 5.60 4.99
C GLU A 196 27.60 4.26 5.72
N ILE A 197 26.56 3.46 5.42
CA ILE A 197 26.40 2.13 6.04
C ILE A 197 26.44 1.04 4.98
N VAL A 198 27.64 0.62 4.68
CA VAL A 198 27.96 -0.54 3.84
C VAL A 198 27.62 -1.83 4.59
N SER A 199 26.42 -2.38 4.39
CA SER A 199 26.17 -3.82 4.54
C SER A 199 24.81 -4.21 4.00
N SER A 200 24.77 -4.65 2.78
CA SER A 200 23.83 -5.59 2.14
C SER A 200 23.76 -5.50 0.62
N THR A 201 24.74 -4.92 -0.03
CA THR A 201 24.74 -4.75 -1.50
C THR A 201 24.57 -6.09 -2.23
N ARG A 202 25.14 -7.17 -1.71
CA ARG A 202 25.06 -8.50 -2.33
C ARG A 202 23.69 -9.15 -2.19
N SER A 203 23.09 -9.14 -1.02
CA SER A 203 21.74 -9.72 -0.78
C SER A 203 20.67 -8.96 -1.55
N LYS A 204 20.80 -7.65 -1.66
CA LYS A 204 19.89 -6.80 -2.44
C LYS A 204 19.99 -7.08 -3.93
N ALA A 205 21.20 -7.15 -4.48
CA ALA A 205 21.45 -7.50 -5.88
C ALA A 205 20.89 -8.90 -6.21
N ILE A 206 21.11 -9.88 -5.32
CA ILE A 206 20.56 -11.24 -5.50
C ILE A 206 19.02 -11.21 -5.50
N LEU A 207 18.38 -10.45 -4.61
CA LEU A 207 16.93 -10.33 -4.57
C LEU A 207 16.39 -9.66 -5.85
N GLU A 208 17.02 -8.58 -6.30
CA GLU A 208 16.63 -7.91 -7.56
C GLU A 208 16.76 -8.84 -8.77
N ASP A 209 17.85 -9.59 -8.86
CA ASP A 209 18.06 -10.55 -9.95
C ASP A 209 17.09 -11.74 -9.86
N PHE A 210 16.79 -12.25 -8.65
CA PHE A 210 15.76 -13.27 -8.44
C PHE A 210 14.40 -12.80 -8.96
N LEU A 211 14.01 -11.60 -8.63
CA LEU A 211 12.71 -11.06 -9.01
C LEU A 211 12.61 -10.79 -10.52
N LYS A 212 13.72 -10.38 -11.16
CA LYS A 212 13.80 -10.30 -12.63
C LYS A 212 13.60 -11.68 -13.28
N LEU A 213 14.29 -12.70 -12.75
CA LEU A 213 14.14 -14.07 -13.23
C LEU A 213 12.72 -14.62 -13.03
N VAL A 214 12.10 -14.36 -11.89
CA VAL A 214 10.71 -14.74 -11.65
C VAL A 214 9.79 -14.08 -12.66
N ARG A 215 9.93 -12.78 -12.89
CA ARG A 215 9.16 -12.06 -13.91
C ARG A 215 9.27 -12.70 -15.30
N ASP A 216 10.49 -13.03 -15.71
CA ASP A 216 10.77 -13.50 -17.07
C ASP A 216 10.39 -14.97 -17.27
N TYR A 217 10.39 -15.78 -16.20
CA TYR A 217 10.26 -17.24 -16.30
C TYR A 217 9.11 -17.87 -15.51
N HIS A 218 8.38 -17.16 -14.63
CA HIS A 218 7.36 -17.76 -13.73
C HIS A 218 6.24 -18.51 -14.46
N THR A 219 5.95 -18.17 -15.72
CA THR A 219 4.96 -18.88 -16.53
C THR A 219 5.48 -20.22 -17.08
N LYS A 220 6.82 -20.37 -17.19
CA LYS A 220 7.48 -21.53 -17.79
C LYS A 220 8.23 -22.38 -16.77
N GLN A 221 8.71 -21.77 -15.71
CA GLN A 221 9.54 -22.40 -14.69
C GLN A 221 8.98 -22.12 -13.30
N ARG A 222 8.72 -23.18 -12.54
CA ARG A 222 8.18 -23.11 -11.17
C ARG A 222 9.10 -23.74 -10.13
N ASP A 223 10.22 -24.33 -10.57
CA ASP A 223 11.16 -24.99 -9.68
C ASP A 223 12.16 -23.96 -9.12
N LEU A 224 12.31 -23.98 -7.79
CA LEU A 224 13.26 -23.11 -7.08
C LEU A 224 14.71 -23.39 -7.48
N SER A 225 15.05 -24.64 -7.82
CA SER A 225 16.40 -25.00 -8.27
C SER A 225 16.82 -24.24 -9.51
N PHE A 226 15.90 -24.05 -10.47
CA PHE A 226 16.15 -23.25 -11.66
C PHE A 226 16.59 -21.82 -11.34
N TYR A 227 15.93 -21.18 -10.39
CA TYR A 227 16.24 -19.79 -9.99
C TYR A 227 17.54 -19.74 -9.18
N ALA A 228 17.75 -20.71 -8.29
CA ALA A 228 18.98 -20.81 -7.51
C ALA A 228 20.21 -20.99 -8.41
N ASP A 229 20.13 -21.87 -9.42
CA ASP A 229 21.20 -22.10 -10.40
C ASP A 229 21.52 -20.83 -11.18
N LYS A 230 20.48 -20.10 -11.62
CA LYS A 230 20.66 -18.83 -12.36
C LYS A 230 21.30 -17.72 -11.53
N LEU A 231 21.11 -17.76 -10.21
CA LEU A 231 21.66 -16.80 -9.25
C LEU A 231 22.99 -17.28 -8.63
N TYR A 232 23.48 -18.45 -9.05
CA TYR A 232 24.68 -19.08 -8.49
C TYR A 232 24.58 -19.27 -6.98
N LEU A 233 23.37 -19.68 -6.52
CA LEU A 233 23.07 -19.95 -5.12
C LEU A 233 22.82 -21.47 -4.95
N THR A 234 23.12 -22.00 -3.77
CA THR A 234 22.65 -23.34 -3.37
C THR A 234 21.16 -23.25 -3.02
N PRO A 235 20.34 -24.22 -3.44
CA PRO A 235 18.92 -24.30 -3.13
C PRO A 235 18.67 -24.37 -1.63
#